data_b92a1053290773f1f9d8ba831bbba10c
#
_entry.id   b92a1053290773f1f9d8ba831bbba10c
#
_cell.length_a   1.000
_cell.length_b   1.000
_cell.length_c   1.000
_cell.angle_alpha   90.00
_cell.angle_beta   90.00
_cell.angle_gamma   90.00
#
_symmetry.space_group_name_H-M   'P 1'
#
loop_
_entity.id
_entity.type
_entity.pdbx_description
1 polymer ?
#
loop_
_entity_poly.entity_id
_entity_poly.type
_entity_poly.pdbx_seq_one_letter_code
_entity_poly.pdbx_strand_id
1 'polypeptide(L)'
;MAGMKKLLTAAVLSMIPLSPATEEAMNQVLSSWNQQVADYEEALKAAPNDETRAGIQPPDARETAPRLWQSINARTGSRKNPRGKGSIPTFEFEKPWALPAVVWILEHPQAFTSAFTEEEQAQLTYFGNALVDSIIRVHFSSPGVGAACPALSATSSVREYELLQKIYQRNQNKGARACAALGMSLMLNNPMVSSIEGSEAMARAKRLYYLKQSILLAGRDTKFGSTPLTEVALEQAYYLRHLAVGCIAPQLTVKDQQGAAHRFPITGKANLLIFWSPAEPAGTNMVRDLDKIKAQYPGVEICPIMPYAEPEEQQAALQGLGIAASYADDAKGTADTTYRVAQLPTAILIGKNSTIIYGGAPDMKLQNALESITAAERAAAKAARPTVTIQEAPARSTLAPQQPPAAGDVPGLREMPEF
;
A
#
# COMPACT_ATOMS: atom_id res chain seq x y z
N MET A 1 -14.89 -9.16 -39.18
CA MET A 1 -15.39 -8.06 -38.28
C MET A 1 -14.32 -7.40 -37.40
N ALA A 2 -13.17 -8.05 -37.13
CA ALA A 2 -12.08 -7.43 -36.34
C ALA A 2 -11.31 -6.33 -37.09
N GLY A 3 -11.20 -6.39 -38.44
CA GLY A 3 -10.50 -5.37 -39.22
C GLY A 3 -11.22 -4.03 -39.35
N MET A 4 -12.54 -4.03 -39.29
CA MET A 4 -13.37 -2.82 -39.40
C MET A 4 -13.37 -1.96 -38.16
N LYS A 5 -13.18 -2.57 -36.96
CA LYS A 5 -13.05 -1.82 -35.71
C LYS A 5 -11.72 -1.06 -35.59
N LYS A 6 -10.61 -1.64 -36.08
CA LYS A 6 -9.29 -0.97 -36.11
C LYS A 6 -9.26 0.23 -37.05
N LEU A 7 -9.95 0.14 -38.20
CA LEU A 7 -10.06 1.25 -39.15
C LEU A 7 -10.96 2.38 -38.66
N LEU A 8 -12.02 2.08 -37.90
CA LEU A 8 -12.86 3.11 -37.29
C LEU A 8 -12.13 3.90 -36.18
N THR A 9 -11.30 3.23 -35.35
CA THR A 9 -10.54 3.91 -34.30
C THR A 9 -9.47 4.84 -34.86
N ALA A 10 -8.76 4.43 -35.92
CA ALA A 10 -7.78 5.27 -36.59
C ALA A 10 -8.44 6.43 -37.37
N ALA A 11 -9.62 6.18 -38.03
CA ALA A 11 -10.36 7.21 -38.74
C ALA A 11 -11.01 8.26 -37.83
N VAL A 12 -11.45 7.85 -36.62
CA VAL A 12 -12.01 8.79 -35.62
C VAL A 12 -10.91 9.68 -35.03
N LEU A 13 -9.71 9.14 -34.79
CA LEU A 13 -8.55 9.93 -34.33
C LEU A 13 -8.09 10.95 -35.38
N SER A 14 -8.22 10.64 -36.69
CA SER A 14 -7.87 11.56 -37.78
C SER A 14 -8.94 12.63 -38.08
N MET A 15 -10.16 12.48 -37.57
CA MET A 15 -11.28 13.42 -37.77
C MET A 15 -11.52 14.36 -36.58
N ILE A 16 -10.82 14.20 -35.46
CA ILE A 16 -10.86 15.19 -34.38
C ILE A 16 -10.02 16.37 -34.88
N PRO A 17 -10.61 17.58 -35.08
CA PRO A 17 -9.81 18.74 -35.40
C PRO A 17 -8.74 18.87 -34.32
N LEU A 18 -7.48 18.90 -34.73
CA LEU A 18 -6.33 19.11 -33.82
C LEU A 18 -6.56 20.47 -33.15
N SER A 19 -7.23 20.46 -32.00
CA SER A 19 -7.30 21.65 -31.16
C SER A 19 -5.86 22.01 -30.82
N PRO A 20 -5.46 23.27 -30.96
CA PRO A 20 -4.13 23.68 -30.56
C PRO A 20 -3.90 23.32 -29.10
N ALA A 21 -2.67 22.97 -28.74
CA ALA A 21 -2.30 22.76 -27.36
C ALA A 21 -2.47 24.06 -26.57
N THR A 22 -3.56 24.20 -25.86
CA THR A 22 -3.96 25.39 -25.14
C THR A 22 -4.59 25.04 -23.79
N GLU A 23 -4.51 25.98 -22.87
CA GLU A 23 -5.18 25.89 -21.57
C GLU A 23 -6.69 25.68 -21.70
N GLU A 24 -7.33 26.36 -22.68
CA GLU A 24 -8.76 26.24 -22.94
C GLU A 24 -9.14 24.83 -23.40
N ALA A 25 -8.41 24.26 -24.35
CA ALA A 25 -8.64 22.90 -24.85
C ALA A 25 -8.47 21.88 -23.70
N MET A 26 -7.43 22.02 -22.89
CA MET A 26 -7.21 21.19 -21.71
C MET A 26 -8.37 21.28 -20.73
N ASN A 27 -8.80 22.49 -20.40
CA ASN A 27 -9.89 22.72 -19.44
C ASN A 27 -11.21 22.13 -19.94
N GLN A 28 -11.50 22.19 -21.23
CA GLN A 28 -12.69 21.56 -21.83
C GLN A 28 -12.65 20.04 -21.65
N VAL A 29 -11.51 19.40 -21.91
CA VAL A 29 -11.36 17.95 -21.73
C VAL A 29 -11.52 17.54 -20.27
N LEU A 30 -10.87 18.25 -19.35
CA LEU A 30 -10.97 17.95 -17.91
C LEU A 30 -12.38 18.23 -17.36
N SER A 31 -13.05 19.28 -17.82
CA SER A 31 -14.44 19.56 -17.43
C SER A 31 -15.39 18.46 -17.91
N SER A 32 -15.22 17.97 -19.14
CA SER A 32 -16.00 16.85 -19.67
C SER A 32 -15.76 15.58 -18.86
N TRP A 33 -14.52 15.28 -18.50
CA TRP A 33 -14.19 14.15 -17.64
C TRP A 33 -14.84 14.25 -16.26
N ASN A 34 -14.70 15.39 -15.60
CA ASN A 34 -15.27 15.62 -14.28
C ASN A 34 -16.81 15.50 -14.29
N GLN A 35 -17.47 15.93 -15.37
CA GLN A 35 -18.91 15.76 -15.53
C GLN A 35 -19.27 14.28 -15.65
N GLN A 36 -18.56 13.48 -16.45
CA GLN A 36 -18.80 12.04 -16.58
C GLN A 36 -18.60 11.31 -15.24
N VAL A 37 -17.59 11.70 -14.45
CA VAL A 37 -17.37 11.14 -13.10
C VAL A 37 -18.54 11.50 -12.18
N ALA A 38 -19.01 12.75 -12.20
CA ALA A 38 -20.13 13.19 -11.38
C ALA A 38 -21.43 12.45 -11.76
N ASP A 39 -21.70 12.29 -13.06
CA ASP A 39 -22.87 11.56 -13.58
C ASP A 39 -22.82 10.07 -13.15
N TYR A 40 -21.65 9.46 -13.21
CA TYR A 40 -21.41 8.10 -12.75
C TYR A 40 -21.66 7.95 -11.25
N GLU A 41 -21.13 8.85 -10.42
CA GLU A 41 -21.35 8.83 -8.97
C GLU A 41 -22.84 9.04 -8.60
N GLU A 42 -23.52 9.91 -9.32
CA GLU A 42 -24.96 10.13 -9.14
C GLU A 42 -25.76 8.88 -9.52
N ALA A 43 -25.44 8.25 -10.64
CA ALA A 43 -26.06 7.00 -11.06
C ALA A 43 -25.85 5.87 -10.03
N LEU A 44 -24.66 5.74 -9.45
CA LEU A 44 -24.39 4.77 -8.38
C LEU A 44 -25.23 5.03 -7.12
N LYS A 45 -25.40 6.29 -6.74
CA LYS A 45 -26.22 6.68 -5.57
C LYS A 45 -27.69 6.43 -5.81
N ALA A 46 -28.17 6.60 -7.05
CA ALA A 46 -29.56 6.40 -7.44
C ALA A 46 -29.92 4.92 -7.66
N ALA A 47 -28.94 4.03 -7.80
CA ALA A 47 -29.16 2.61 -8.07
C ALA A 47 -29.86 1.91 -6.89
N PRO A 48 -31.01 1.23 -7.13
CA PRO A 48 -31.84 0.68 -6.06
C PRO A 48 -31.25 -0.58 -5.41
N ASN A 49 -30.33 -1.28 -6.07
CA ASN A 49 -29.73 -2.52 -5.60
C ASN A 49 -28.33 -2.74 -6.21
N ASP A 50 -27.63 -3.76 -5.71
CA ASP A 50 -26.26 -4.07 -6.12
C ASP A 50 -26.15 -4.58 -7.57
N GLU A 51 -27.19 -5.28 -8.07
CA GLU A 51 -27.22 -5.75 -9.46
C GLU A 51 -27.28 -4.57 -10.44
N THR A 52 -28.12 -3.57 -10.15
CA THR A 52 -28.17 -2.33 -10.93
C THR A 52 -26.87 -1.57 -10.85
N ARG A 53 -26.24 -1.49 -9.66
CA ARG A 53 -24.91 -0.85 -9.48
C ARG A 53 -23.82 -1.52 -10.32
N ALA A 54 -23.81 -2.85 -10.36
CA ALA A 54 -22.84 -3.61 -11.16
C ALA A 54 -22.96 -3.37 -12.66
N GLY A 55 -24.16 -2.96 -13.14
CA GLY A 55 -24.40 -2.62 -14.54
C GLY A 55 -23.93 -1.22 -14.94
N ILE A 56 -23.69 -0.32 -14.00
CA ILE A 56 -23.26 1.06 -14.27
C ILE A 56 -21.76 1.07 -14.61
N GLN A 57 -21.41 1.50 -15.82
CA GLN A 57 -20.04 1.53 -16.28
C GLN A 57 -19.35 2.83 -15.85
N PRO A 58 -18.14 2.77 -15.30
CA PRO A 58 -17.34 3.96 -15.01
C PRO A 58 -16.91 4.67 -16.30
N PRO A 59 -16.62 5.97 -16.27
CA PRO A 59 -16.05 6.69 -17.40
C PRO A 59 -14.80 6.01 -17.95
N ASP A 60 -14.70 5.91 -19.28
CA ASP A 60 -13.51 5.30 -19.91
C ASP A 60 -12.39 6.35 -20.07
N ALA A 61 -11.41 6.27 -19.18
CA ALA A 61 -10.23 7.13 -19.22
C ALA A 61 -9.43 7.01 -20.53
N ARG A 62 -9.56 5.90 -21.29
CA ARG A 62 -8.87 5.70 -22.57
C ARG A 62 -9.41 6.61 -23.68
N GLU A 63 -10.63 7.08 -23.58
CA GLU A 63 -11.19 8.08 -24.51
C GLU A 63 -10.69 9.50 -24.19
N THR A 64 -10.45 9.77 -22.92
CA THR A 64 -9.98 11.08 -22.45
C THR A 64 -8.47 11.27 -22.64
N ALA A 65 -7.67 10.21 -22.43
CA ALA A 65 -6.21 10.27 -22.46
C ALA A 65 -5.61 10.87 -23.75
N PRO A 66 -5.99 10.46 -24.98
CA PRO A 66 -5.43 11.03 -26.21
C PRO A 66 -5.78 12.51 -26.38
N ARG A 67 -7.02 12.89 -26.05
CA ARG A 67 -7.50 14.26 -26.17
C ARG A 67 -6.75 15.18 -25.20
N LEU A 68 -6.57 14.73 -23.97
CA LEU A 68 -5.84 15.46 -22.95
C LEU A 68 -4.36 15.59 -23.34
N TRP A 69 -3.74 14.51 -23.83
CA TRP A 69 -2.38 14.55 -24.32
C TRP A 69 -2.19 15.57 -25.45
N GLN A 70 -3.07 15.56 -26.46
CA GLN A 70 -3.03 16.52 -27.56
C GLN A 70 -3.08 17.97 -27.10
N SER A 71 -3.80 18.24 -26.00
CA SER A 71 -3.94 19.61 -25.48
C SER A 71 -2.69 20.15 -24.79
N ILE A 72 -1.69 19.31 -24.47
CA ILE A 72 -0.49 19.70 -23.71
C ILE A 72 0.85 19.27 -24.33
N ASN A 73 0.88 18.47 -25.40
CA ASN A 73 2.12 17.88 -25.92
C ASN A 73 2.82 18.73 -26.99
N ALA A 74 2.30 19.89 -27.36
CA ALA A 74 2.91 20.72 -28.37
C ALA A 74 4.30 21.21 -27.94
N ARG A 75 5.24 21.21 -28.90
CA ARG A 75 6.59 21.70 -28.68
C ARG A 75 6.60 23.23 -28.62
N THR A 76 7.16 23.78 -27.55
CA THR A 76 7.25 25.23 -27.33
C THR A 76 8.62 25.82 -27.68
N GLY A 77 9.64 24.96 -27.85
CA GLY A 77 11.01 25.42 -28.14
C GLY A 77 12.06 24.42 -27.70
N SER A 78 13.19 24.91 -27.26
CA SER A 78 14.24 24.10 -26.67
C SER A 78 15.05 24.88 -25.63
N ARG A 79 15.65 24.15 -24.68
CA ARG A 79 16.56 24.69 -23.68
C ARG A 79 17.92 24.02 -23.76
N LYS A 80 18.95 24.66 -23.23
CA LYS A 80 20.29 24.09 -23.12
C LYS A 80 20.27 22.83 -22.24
N ASN A 81 20.93 21.77 -22.73
CA ASN A 81 21.10 20.57 -21.93
C ASN A 81 22.06 20.82 -20.77
N PRO A 82 21.65 20.71 -19.48
CA PRO A 82 22.51 20.95 -18.34
C PRO A 82 23.58 19.86 -18.16
N ARG A 83 23.39 18.67 -18.76
CA ARG A 83 24.28 17.50 -18.59
C ARG A 83 25.15 17.21 -19.81
N GLY A 84 25.14 18.05 -20.84
CA GLY A 84 25.91 17.77 -22.07
C GLY A 84 25.78 18.83 -23.14
N LYS A 85 26.34 18.51 -24.34
CA LYS A 85 26.18 19.33 -25.54
C LYS A 85 24.80 19.14 -26.13
N GLY A 86 24.23 20.22 -26.71
CA GLY A 86 22.94 20.19 -27.39
C GLY A 86 21.80 20.85 -26.62
N SER A 87 20.59 20.71 -27.18
CA SER A 87 19.35 21.27 -26.61
C SER A 87 18.33 20.16 -26.35
N ILE A 88 17.52 20.37 -25.32
CA ILE A 88 16.38 19.51 -24.95
C ILE A 88 15.10 20.22 -25.40
N PRO A 89 14.17 19.57 -26.11
CA PRO A 89 12.91 20.17 -26.47
C PRO A 89 12.10 20.54 -25.21
N THR A 90 11.35 21.62 -25.31
CA THR A 90 10.39 22.04 -24.29
C THR A 90 8.97 21.92 -24.84
N PHE A 91 8.01 21.62 -23.97
CA PHE A 91 6.63 21.33 -24.34
C PHE A 91 5.64 22.16 -23.51
N GLU A 92 4.38 22.23 -23.96
CA GLU A 92 3.31 22.93 -23.26
C GLU A 92 3.03 22.33 -21.88
N PHE A 93 3.22 21.01 -21.66
CA PHE A 93 3.10 20.40 -20.36
C PHE A 93 4.11 20.91 -19.29
N GLU A 94 5.10 21.70 -19.70
CA GLU A 94 6.01 22.42 -18.80
C GLU A 94 5.43 23.80 -18.38
N LYS A 95 4.29 24.23 -18.92
CA LYS A 95 3.65 25.47 -18.53
C LYS A 95 2.85 25.31 -17.22
N PRO A 96 2.79 26.33 -16.37
CA PRO A 96 2.06 26.24 -15.09
C PRO A 96 0.61 25.79 -15.22
N TRP A 97 -0.10 26.21 -16.26
CA TRP A 97 -1.48 25.85 -16.53
C TRP A 97 -1.69 24.37 -16.85
N ALA A 98 -0.67 23.67 -17.37
CA ALA A 98 -0.78 22.27 -17.77
C ALA A 98 -0.73 21.27 -16.60
N LEU A 99 -0.40 21.71 -15.40
CA LEU A 99 -0.28 20.83 -14.22
C LEU A 99 -1.50 19.93 -14.00
N PRO A 100 -2.76 20.37 -14.11
CA PRO A 100 -3.91 19.50 -13.92
C PRO A 100 -3.94 18.30 -14.91
N ALA A 101 -3.57 18.52 -16.16
CA ALA A 101 -3.47 17.45 -17.15
C ALA A 101 -2.30 16.49 -16.87
N VAL A 102 -1.15 17.02 -16.45
CA VAL A 102 -0.01 16.20 -16.00
C VAL A 102 -0.40 15.31 -14.84
N VAL A 103 -1.12 15.85 -13.85
CA VAL A 103 -1.65 15.08 -12.70
C VAL A 103 -2.59 13.99 -13.19
N TRP A 104 -3.58 14.33 -14.00
CA TRP A 104 -4.57 13.38 -14.51
C TRP A 104 -3.91 12.20 -15.25
N ILE A 105 -2.90 12.48 -16.11
CA ILE A 105 -2.16 11.43 -16.85
C ILE A 105 -1.40 10.51 -15.89
N LEU A 106 -0.78 11.06 -14.85
CA LEU A 106 -0.06 10.28 -13.84
C LEU A 106 -1.00 9.42 -12.99
N GLU A 107 -2.24 9.85 -12.77
CA GLU A 107 -3.27 9.08 -12.08
C GLU A 107 -3.85 7.94 -12.95
N HIS A 108 -3.78 8.07 -14.27
CA HIS A 108 -4.35 7.12 -15.22
C HIS A 108 -3.30 6.51 -16.18
N PRO A 109 -2.18 5.95 -15.68
CA PRO A 109 -1.06 5.53 -16.52
C PRO A 109 -1.44 4.41 -17.50
N GLN A 110 -2.33 3.50 -17.11
CA GLN A 110 -2.79 2.41 -17.97
C GLN A 110 -3.66 2.93 -19.12
N ALA A 111 -4.59 3.85 -18.83
CA ALA A 111 -5.42 4.48 -19.86
C ALA A 111 -4.55 5.27 -20.83
N PHE A 112 -3.55 5.99 -20.33
CA PHE A 112 -2.60 6.72 -21.15
C PHE A 112 -1.81 5.78 -22.07
N THR A 113 -1.28 4.66 -21.55
CA THR A 113 -0.52 3.71 -22.35
C THR A 113 -1.39 2.97 -23.37
N SER A 114 -2.58 2.50 -22.96
CA SER A 114 -3.46 1.69 -23.81
C SER A 114 -4.19 2.47 -24.91
N ALA A 115 -4.21 3.80 -24.82
CA ALA A 115 -4.84 4.68 -25.81
C ALA A 115 -4.01 4.85 -27.09
N PHE A 116 -2.76 4.39 -27.11
CA PHE A 116 -1.81 4.61 -28.19
C PHE A 116 -1.34 3.30 -28.83
N THR A 117 -0.83 3.37 -30.06
CA THR A 117 -0.25 2.22 -30.78
C THR A 117 1.08 1.79 -30.15
N GLU A 118 1.58 0.59 -30.49
CA GLU A 118 2.87 0.09 -29.98
C GLU A 118 4.05 1.01 -30.35
N GLU A 119 4.03 1.60 -31.54
CA GLU A 119 5.05 2.55 -32.02
C GLU A 119 5.01 3.86 -31.19
N GLU A 120 3.80 4.35 -30.90
CA GLU A 120 3.60 5.52 -30.05
C GLU A 120 3.94 5.23 -28.58
N GLN A 121 3.68 4.02 -28.07
CA GLN A 121 4.00 3.61 -26.71
C GLN A 121 5.49 3.71 -26.39
N ALA A 122 6.37 3.41 -27.34
CA ALA A 122 7.81 3.60 -27.16
C ALA A 122 8.17 5.08 -26.89
N GLN A 123 7.47 6.01 -27.53
CA GLN A 123 7.60 7.45 -27.27
C GLN A 123 6.95 7.87 -25.95
N LEU A 124 5.84 7.23 -25.58
CA LEU A 124 5.14 7.54 -24.33
C LEU A 124 5.96 7.21 -23.07
N THR A 125 6.79 6.18 -23.10
CA THR A 125 7.75 5.91 -22.00
C THR A 125 8.71 7.10 -21.82
N TYR A 126 9.20 7.67 -22.92
CA TYR A 126 9.99 8.90 -22.87
C TYR A 126 9.17 10.08 -22.32
N PHE A 127 7.94 10.27 -22.78
CA PHE A 127 7.07 11.36 -22.33
C PHE A 127 6.59 11.17 -20.89
N GLY A 128 6.31 9.96 -20.42
CA GLY A 128 6.01 9.67 -19.02
C GLY A 128 7.13 10.16 -18.10
N ASN A 129 8.37 9.86 -18.46
CA ASN A 129 9.53 10.40 -17.77
C ASN A 129 9.63 11.93 -17.89
N ALA A 130 9.31 12.50 -19.04
CA ALA A 130 9.35 13.94 -19.24
C ALA A 130 8.26 14.68 -18.45
N LEU A 131 7.08 14.08 -18.24
CA LEU A 131 6.04 14.61 -17.37
C LEU A 131 6.50 14.69 -15.91
N VAL A 132 7.09 13.62 -15.37
CA VAL A 132 7.68 13.64 -14.03
C VAL A 132 8.80 14.67 -13.95
N ASP A 133 9.68 14.75 -14.96
CA ASP A 133 10.71 15.79 -15.04
C ASP A 133 10.15 17.20 -15.08
N SER A 134 8.98 17.42 -15.68
CA SER A 134 8.33 18.74 -15.68
C SER A 134 7.91 19.14 -14.26
N ILE A 135 7.41 18.17 -13.46
CA ILE A 135 7.10 18.44 -12.04
C ILE A 135 8.38 18.81 -11.28
N ILE A 136 9.46 18.03 -11.46
CA ILE A 136 10.75 18.29 -10.80
C ILE A 136 11.28 19.68 -11.11
N ARG A 137 11.13 20.16 -12.35
CA ARG A 137 11.74 21.41 -12.80
C ARG A 137 10.85 22.63 -12.61
N VAL A 138 9.57 22.50 -12.93
CA VAL A 138 8.67 23.64 -13.04
C VAL A 138 7.56 23.61 -11.99
N HIS A 139 6.86 22.47 -11.88
CA HIS A 139 5.62 22.43 -11.11
C HIS A 139 5.82 22.21 -9.61
N PHE A 140 7.03 21.80 -9.16
CA PHE A 140 7.27 21.50 -7.74
C PHE A 140 6.93 22.66 -6.78
N SER A 141 6.97 23.90 -7.24
CA SER A 141 6.62 25.09 -6.48
C SER A 141 5.15 25.54 -6.65
N SER A 142 4.42 24.91 -7.58
CA SER A 142 3.01 25.21 -7.80
C SER A 142 2.15 24.80 -6.59
N PRO A 143 1.18 25.62 -6.16
CA PRO A 143 0.27 25.24 -5.08
C PRO A 143 -0.52 23.96 -5.36
N GLY A 144 -0.88 23.70 -6.63
CA GLY A 144 -1.66 22.54 -7.05
C GLY A 144 -0.86 21.24 -7.16
N VAL A 145 0.47 21.26 -6.99
CA VAL A 145 1.30 20.04 -7.17
C VAL A 145 1.00 18.94 -6.15
N GLY A 146 0.35 19.30 -5.04
CA GLY A 146 -0.10 18.32 -4.04
C GLY A 146 -0.98 17.22 -4.62
N ALA A 147 -1.76 17.53 -5.66
CA ALA A 147 -2.60 16.55 -6.36
C ALA A 147 -1.80 15.46 -7.09
N ALA A 148 -0.53 15.72 -7.48
CA ALA A 148 0.33 14.69 -8.08
C ALA A 148 0.90 13.69 -7.05
N CYS A 149 0.90 14.03 -5.76
CA CYS A 149 1.57 13.23 -4.74
C CYS A 149 1.02 11.80 -4.59
N PRO A 150 -0.30 11.53 -4.71
CA PRO A 150 -0.82 10.16 -4.70
C PRO A 150 -0.22 9.30 -5.81
N ALA A 151 -0.25 9.77 -7.05
CA ALA A 151 0.29 9.05 -8.22
C ALA A 151 1.80 8.84 -8.11
N LEU A 152 2.56 9.86 -7.67
CA LEU A 152 4.00 9.75 -7.43
C LEU A 152 4.32 8.73 -6.34
N SER A 153 3.53 8.69 -5.27
CA SER A 153 3.76 7.76 -4.16
C SER A 153 3.39 6.30 -4.46
N ALA A 154 2.58 6.06 -5.49
CA ALA A 154 2.23 4.71 -5.94
C ALA A 154 3.39 4.01 -6.66
N THR A 155 4.44 4.73 -7.03
CA THR A 155 5.63 4.17 -7.66
C THR A 155 6.61 3.61 -6.62
N SER A 156 7.50 2.70 -7.05
CA SER A 156 8.58 2.16 -6.20
C SER A 156 9.92 2.83 -6.50
N SER A 157 9.91 4.07 -6.97
CA SER A 157 11.08 4.74 -7.54
C SER A 157 11.70 5.75 -6.58
N VAL A 158 13.00 5.67 -6.41
CA VAL A 158 13.80 6.63 -5.63
C VAL A 158 13.67 8.05 -6.17
N ARG A 159 13.56 8.19 -7.49
CA ARG A 159 13.42 9.48 -8.16
C ARG A 159 12.15 10.22 -7.75
N GLU A 160 11.03 9.52 -7.70
CA GLU A 160 9.75 10.10 -7.25
C GLU A 160 9.78 10.42 -5.75
N TYR A 161 10.47 9.62 -4.95
CA TYR A 161 10.72 9.93 -3.54
C TYR A 161 11.51 11.25 -3.38
N GLU A 162 12.60 11.44 -4.14
CA GLU A 162 13.37 12.69 -4.15
C GLU A 162 12.54 13.89 -4.63
N LEU A 163 11.62 13.68 -5.60
CA LEU A 163 10.70 14.70 -6.04
C LEU A 163 9.74 15.11 -4.92
N LEU A 164 9.12 14.15 -4.23
CA LEU A 164 8.26 14.42 -3.07
C LEU A 164 9.05 15.16 -1.98
N GLN A 165 10.29 14.79 -1.74
CA GLN A 165 11.17 15.48 -0.80
C GLN A 165 11.41 16.94 -1.22
N LYS A 166 11.61 17.20 -2.50
CA LYS A 166 11.76 18.56 -3.04
C LYS A 166 10.49 19.38 -2.87
N ILE A 167 9.30 18.81 -3.14
CA ILE A 167 8.02 19.48 -2.91
C ILE A 167 7.86 19.79 -1.41
N TYR A 168 8.10 18.83 -0.54
CA TYR A 168 8.00 19.00 0.91
C TYR A 168 8.89 20.13 1.43
N GLN A 169 10.15 20.20 0.96
CA GLN A 169 11.12 21.16 1.45
C GLN A 169 10.93 22.58 0.87
N ARG A 170 10.49 22.71 -0.38
CA ARG A 170 10.58 23.97 -1.15
C ARG A 170 9.25 24.58 -1.53
N ASN A 171 8.15 23.81 -1.50
CA ASN A 171 6.85 24.39 -1.83
C ASN A 171 6.35 25.29 -0.70
N GLN A 172 5.77 26.44 -1.05
CA GLN A 172 5.23 27.39 -0.08
C GLN A 172 3.82 27.01 0.40
N ASN A 173 3.09 26.22 -0.37
CA ASN A 173 1.75 25.77 -0.02
C ASN A 173 1.80 24.64 1.02
N LYS A 174 1.17 24.85 2.17
CA LYS A 174 1.14 23.87 3.27
C LYS A 174 0.46 22.57 2.86
N GLY A 175 -0.64 22.64 2.10
CA GLY A 175 -1.36 21.47 1.61
C GLY A 175 -0.51 20.61 0.66
N ALA A 176 0.21 21.22 -0.29
CA ALA A 176 1.13 20.50 -1.16
C ALA A 176 2.26 19.83 -0.37
N ARG A 177 2.81 20.51 0.64
CA ARG A 177 3.81 19.93 1.55
C ARG A 177 3.24 18.78 2.38
N ALA A 178 2.00 18.90 2.84
CA ALA A 178 1.30 17.84 3.56
C ALA A 178 1.14 16.58 2.69
N CYS A 179 0.68 16.74 1.44
CA CYS A 179 0.55 15.64 0.47
C CYS A 179 1.91 14.98 0.18
N ALA A 180 2.95 15.77 -0.02
CA ALA A 180 4.30 15.26 -0.25
C ALA A 180 4.83 14.48 0.96
N ALA A 181 4.61 14.96 2.19
CA ALA A 181 5.00 14.27 3.41
C ALA A 181 4.28 12.92 3.54
N LEU A 182 2.96 12.87 3.31
CA LEU A 182 2.22 11.62 3.30
C LEU A 182 2.75 10.66 2.24
N GLY A 183 2.95 11.14 1.00
CA GLY A 183 3.50 10.33 -0.09
C GLY A 183 4.88 9.73 0.25
N MET A 184 5.78 10.52 0.85
CA MET A 184 7.08 10.01 1.31
C MET A 184 6.93 8.91 2.37
N SER A 185 5.99 9.08 3.32
CA SER A 185 5.72 8.05 4.32
C SER A 185 5.24 6.74 3.69
N LEU A 186 4.35 6.82 2.69
CA LEU A 186 3.84 5.64 1.97
C LEU A 186 4.96 4.94 1.20
N MET A 187 5.78 5.69 0.47
CA MET A 187 6.90 5.13 -0.31
C MET A 187 7.95 4.42 0.52
N LEU A 188 8.23 4.89 1.73
CA LEU A 188 9.17 4.24 2.66
C LEU A 188 8.67 2.87 3.17
N ASN A 189 7.45 2.44 2.82
CA ASN A 189 7.01 1.06 3.02
C ASN A 189 7.64 0.09 2.00
N ASN A 190 8.15 0.60 0.88
CA ASN A 190 8.78 -0.20 -0.15
C ASN A 190 10.27 -0.41 0.19
N PRO A 191 10.77 -1.66 0.20
CA PRO A 191 12.18 -1.96 0.51
C PRO A 191 13.20 -1.23 -0.38
N MET A 192 12.90 -1.02 -1.67
CA MET A 192 13.79 -0.28 -2.59
C MET A 192 13.98 1.17 -2.15
N VAL A 193 12.90 1.83 -1.73
CA VAL A 193 12.94 3.23 -1.27
C VAL A 193 13.50 3.32 0.15
N SER A 194 13.06 2.43 1.05
CA SER A 194 13.49 2.45 2.45
C SER A 194 14.97 2.12 2.64
N SER A 195 15.59 1.39 1.70
CA SER A 195 17.03 1.09 1.75
C SER A 195 17.92 2.34 1.74
N ILE A 196 17.43 3.46 1.20
CA ILE A 196 18.12 4.76 1.21
C ILE A 196 18.35 5.25 2.65
N GLU A 197 17.49 4.83 3.58
CA GLU A 197 17.52 5.27 4.98
C GLU A 197 18.50 4.46 5.85
N GLY A 198 19.18 3.48 5.27
CA GLY A 198 20.23 2.69 5.89
C GLY A 198 19.74 1.55 6.79
N SER A 199 18.62 1.69 7.49
CA SER A 199 18.02 0.61 8.30
C SER A 199 16.50 0.69 8.34
N GLU A 200 15.86 -0.45 8.58
CA GLU A 200 14.40 -0.54 8.72
C GLU A 200 13.89 0.31 9.90
N ALA A 201 14.62 0.35 11.00
CA ALA A 201 14.26 1.18 12.15
C ALA A 201 14.28 2.67 11.81
N MET A 202 15.27 3.14 11.05
CA MET A 202 15.33 4.53 10.57
C MET A 202 14.21 4.82 9.58
N ALA A 203 13.94 3.93 8.63
CA ALA A 203 12.84 4.08 7.70
C ALA A 203 11.50 4.18 8.44
N ARG A 204 11.25 3.33 9.44
CA ARG A 204 10.05 3.38 10.29
C ARG A 204 9.95 4.71 11.05
N ALA A 205 11.04 5.18 11.66
CA ALA A 205 11.06 6.47 12.35
C ALA A 205 10.73 7.63 11.41
N LYS A 206 11.30 7.64 10.20
CA LYS A 206 11.00 8.64 9.17
C LYS A 206 9.56 8.55 8.66
N ARG A 207 9.00 7.36 8.50
CA ARG A 207 7.58 7.19 8.17
C ARG A 207 6.69 7.90 9.19
N LEU A 208 6.89 7.64 10.49
CA LEU A 208 6.14 8.29 11.56
C LEU A 208 6.35 9.81 11.58
N TYR A 209 7.58 10.27 11.35
CA TYR A 209 7.88 11.70 11.23
C TYR A 209 7.07 12.34 10.10
N TYR A 210 7.09 11.77 8.89
CA TYR A 210 6.37 12.33 7.75
C TYR A 210 4.85 12.25 7.92
N LEU A 211 4.30 11.21 8.54
CA LEU A 211 2.89 11.15 8.92
C LEU A 211 2.51 12.28 9.86
N LYS A 212 3.31 12.53 10.90
CA LYS A 212 3.09 13.67 11.80
C LYS A 212 3.14 15.00 11.04
N GLN A 213 4.13 15.17 10.16
CA GLN A 213 4.24 16.40 9.36
C GLN A 213 3.05 16.58 8.40
N SER A 214 2.56 15.51 7.79
CA SER A 214 1.40 15.59 6.90
C SER A 214 0.16 16.09 7.64
N ILE A 215 -0.11 15.57 8.84
CA ILE A 215 -1.25 15.99 9.67
C ILE A 215 -1.09 17.45 10.13
N LEU A 216 0.12 17.85 10.58
CA LEU A 216 0.37 19.20 11.08
C LEU A 216 0.28 20.27 9.99
N LEU A 217 0.58 19.93 8.73
CA LEU A 217 0.54 20.84 7.60
C LEU A 217 -0.79 20.84 6.86
N ALA A 218 -1.60 19.79 7.03
CA ALA A 218 -2.89 19.65 6.36
C ALA A 218 -3.88 20.75 6.83
N GLY A 219 -4.51 21.41 5.87
CA GLY A 219 -5.73 22.16 6.11
C GLY A 219 -6.96 21.23 6.14
N ARG A 220 -8.10 21.76 6.61
CA ARG A 220 -9.35 20.99 6.71
C ARG A 220 -9.75 20.34 5.39
N ASP A 221 -9.53 21.04 4.26
CA ASP A 221 -9.96 20.61 2.94
C ASP A 221 -8.82 19.93 2.13
N THR A 222 -7.69 19.65 2.78
CA THR A 222 -6.56 18.99 2.12
C THR A 222 -6.91 17.54 1.85
N LYS A 223 -6.87 17.13 0.59
CA LYS A 223 -7.12 15.75 0.14
C LYS A 223 -5.83 15.09 -0.36
N PHE A 224 -5.79 13.77 -0.28
CA PHE A 224 -4.79 12.90 -0.90
C PHE A 224 -5.54 11.94 -1.83
N GLY A 225 -5.53 12.23 -3.13
CA GLY A 225 -6.50 11.67 -4.06
C GLY A 225 -7.91 12.21 -3.77
N SER A 226 -8.89 11.33 -3.67
CA SER A 226 -10.27 11.66 -3.31
C SER A 226 -10.53 11.76 -1.80
N THR A 227 -9.64 11.18 -0.96
CA THR A 227 -9.82 11.03 0.49
C THR A 227 -9.24 12.21 1.27
N PRO A 228 -9.85 12.64 2.39
CA PRO A 228 -9.23 13.61 3.30
C PRO A 228 -7.84 13.13 3.74
N LEU A 229 -6.84 13.99 3.62
CA LEU A 229 -5.44 13.61 3.90
C LEU A 229 -5.25 13.11 5.34
N THR A 230 -5.92 13.75 6.30
CA THR A 230 -5.83 13.39 7.72
C THR A 230 -6.36 11.99 7.99
N GLU A 231 -7.39 11.55 7.27
CA GLU A 231 -7.93 10.20 7.38
C GLU A 231 -6.90 9.17 6.92
N VAL A 232 -6.34 9.33 5.72
CA VAL A 232 -5.29 8.44 5.20
C VAL A 232 -4.08 8.41 6.14
N ALA A 233 -3.65 9.57 6.65
CA ALA A 233 -2.51 9.66 7.54
C ALA A 233 -2.75 8.99 8.90
N LEU A 234 -3.95 9.12 9.47
CA LEU A 234 -4.33 8.45 10.73
C LEU A 234 -4.41 6.94 10.57
N GLU A 235 -4.96 6.44 9.46
CA GLU A 235 -4.96 5.01 9.14
C GLU A 235 -3.54 4.45 9.04
N GLN A 236 -2.65 5.14 8.36
CA GLN A 236 -1.24 4.74 8.27
C GLN A 236 -0.52 4.80 9.62
N ALA A 237 -0.84 5.80 10.45
CA ALA A 237 -0.29 5.90 11.80
C ALA A 237 -0.76 4.75 12.70
N TYR A 238 -2.04 4.38 12.61
CA TYR A 238 -2.60 3.22 13.31
C TYR A 238 -1.87 1.93 12.89
N TYR A 239 -1.75 1.70 11.57
CA TYR A 239 -1.04 0.53 11.05
C TYR A 239 0.39 0.44 11.59
N LEU A 240 1.16 1.54 11.52
CA LEU A 240 2.54 1.55 11.98
C LEU A 240 2.71 1.33 13.49
N ARG A 241 1.73 1.75 14.28
CA ARG A 241 1.78 1.62 15.75
C ARG A 241 1.30 0.27 16.24
N HIS A 242 0.34 -0.33 15.54
CA HIS A 242 -0.39 -1.49 16.06
C HIS A 242 -0.30 -2.74 15.18
N LEU A 243 -0.12 -2.59 13.86
CA LEU A 243 -0.26 -3.70 12.91
C LEU A 243 1.02 -4.00 12.12
N ALA A 244 2.04 -3.16 12.20
CA ALA A 244 3.31 -3.44 11.53
C ALA A 244 4.05 -4.61 12.19
N VAL A 245 4.89 -5.30 11.43
CA VAL A 245 5.78 -6.34 11.93
C VAL A 245 6.58 -5.82 13.13
N GLY A 246 6.63 -6.61 14.19
CA GLY A 246 7.26 -6.25 15.48
C GLY A 246 6.33 -5.52 16.46
N CYS A 247 5.12 -5.10 16.08
CA CYS A 247 4.13 -4.58 17.02
C CYS A 247 3.47 -5.70 17.82
N ILE A 248 3.00 -5.36 19.04
CA ILE A 248 2.11 -6.26 19.80
C ILE A 248 0.76 -6.32 19.08
N ALA A 249 0.31 -7.51 18.75
CA ALA A 249 -0.94 -7.75 18.06
C ALA A 249 -2.14 -7.32 18.94
N PRO A 250 -3.10 -6.55 18.41
CA PRO A 250 -4.32 -6.23 19.12
C PRO A 250 -5.12 -7.50 19.48
N GLN A 251 -5.84 -7.45 20.58
CA GLN A 251 -6.79 -8.51 20.94
C GLN A 251 -8.04 -8.43 20.06
N LEU A 252 -8.45 -9.57 19.50
CA LEU A 252 -9.68 -9.73 18.74
C LEU A 252 -10.56 -10.75 19.47
N THR A 253 -11.85 -10.47 19.60
CA THR A 253 -12.84 -11.43 20.09
C THR A 253 -13.74 -11.82 18.94
N VAL A 254 -13.81 -13.10 18.64
CA VAL A 254 -14.65 -13.69 17.58
C VAL A 254 -15.54 -14.77 18.17
N LYS A 255 -16.64 -15.10 17.51
CA LYS A 255 -17.57 -16.15 17.93
C LYS A 255 -17.34 -17.40 17.07
N ASP A 256 -17.46 -18.57 17.66
CA ASP A 256 -17.52 -19.83 16.93
C ASP A 256 -18.94 -20.11 16.40
N GLN A 257 -19.09 -21.26 15.74
CA GLN A 257 -20.39 -21.71 15.17
C GLN A 257 -21.48 -21.92 16.22
N GLN A 258 -21.11 -22.09 17.50
CA GLN A 258 -22.02 -22.24 18.62
C GLN A 258 -22.28 -20.90 19.34
N GLY A 259 -21.71 -19.82 18.84
CA GLY A 259 -21.82 -18.48 19.43
C GLY A 259 -20.90 -18.24 20.63
N ALA A 260 -20.02 -19.21 20.98
CA ALA A 260 -19.06 -19.02 22.06
C ALA A 260 -17.95 -18.05 21.68
N ALA A 261 -17.57 -17.14 22.60
CA ALA A 261 -16.57 -16.12 22.34
C ALA A 261 -15.15 -16.64 22.55
N HIS A 262 -14.30 -16.43 21.55
CA HIS A 262 -12.89 -16.78 21.58
C HIS A 262 -12.03 -15.52 21.43
N ARG A 263 -10.92 -15.47 22.17
CA ARG A 263 -9.99 -14.32 22.11
C ARG A 263 -8.68 -14.71 21.44
N PHE A 264 -8.24 -13.90 20.49
CA PHE A 264 -6.98 -14.04 19.77
C PHE A 264 -6.16 -12.75 19.81
N PRO A 265 -4.81 -12.83 19.81
CA PRO A 265 -4.01 -14.05 19.84
C PRO A 265 -4.04 -14.74 21.21
N ILE A 266 -3.86 -16.07 21.21
CA ILE A 266 -3.67 -16.87 22.41
C ILE A 266 -2.25 -16.65 22.91
N THR A 267 -2.10 -16.11 24.11
CA THR A 267 -0.79 -15.81 24.71
C THR A 267 0.06 -17.09 24.89
N GLY A 268 1.34 -17.00 24.58
CA GLY A 268 2.28 -18.11 24.72
C GLY A 268 2.27 -19.12 23.58
N LYS A 269 1.36 -18.94 22.61
CA LYS A 269 1.32 -19.73 21.36
C LYS A 269 1.65 -18.82 20.17
N ALA A 270 2.20 -19.42 19.10
CA ALA A 270 2.17 -18.76 17.80
C ALA A 270 0.76 -18.86 17.22
N ASN A 271 0.24 -17.77 16.63
CA ASN A 271 -1.12 -17.72 16.11
C ASN A 271 -1.09 -17.27 14.65
N LEU A 272 -1.87 -17.95 13.80
CA LEU A 272 -2.11 -17.55 12.42
C LEU A 272 -3.60 -17.21 12.27
N LEU A 273 -3.90 -15.91 12.19
CA LEU A 273 -5.23 -15.41 11.87
C LEU A 273 -5.39 -15.37 10.35
N ILE A 274 -6.47 -15.94 9.83
CA ILE A 274 -6.79 -15.96 8.40
C ILE A 274 -8.15 -15.33 8.23
N PHE A 275 -8.17 -14.10 7.74
CA PHE A 275 -9.40 -13.41 7.37
C PHE A 275 -9.78 -13.82 5.94
N TRP A 276 -10.97 -14.36 5.76
CA TRP A 276 -11.40 -14.94 4.49
C TRP A 276 -12.90 -14.74 4.23
N SER A 277 -13.33 -14.96 2.98
CA SER A 277 -14.73 -14.97 2.58
C SER A 277 -15.01 -16.16 1.66
N PRO A 278 -16.21 -16.75 1.74
CA PRO A 278 -16.65 -17.79 0.79
C PRO A 278 -16.68 -17.33 -0.66
N ALA A 279 -16.86 -16.03 -0.90
CA ALA A 279 -16.84 -15.43 -2.22
C ALA A 279 -15.44 -15.41 -2.88
N GLU A 280 -14.36 -15.59 -2.08
CA GLU A 280 -12.99 -15.52 -2.54
C GLU A 280 -12.37 -16.91 -2.66
N PRO A 281 -12.13 -17.44 -3.90
CA PRO A 281 -11.61 -18.80 -4.11
C PRO A 281 -10.27 -19.06 -3.41
N ALA A 282 -9.37 -18.08 -3.37
CA ALA A 282 -8.07 -18.22 -2.72
C ALA A 282 -8.21 -18.45 -1.20
N GLY A 283 -9.08 -17.68 -0.54
CA GLY A 283 -9.39 -17.86 0.88
C GLY A 283 -10.05 -19.19 1.17
N THR A 284 -11.03 -19.57 0.37
CA THR A 284 -11.74 -20.85 0.48
C THR A 284 -10.79 -22.04 0.34
N ASN A 285 -9.88 -22.05 -0.62
CA ASN A 285 -8.90 -23.10 -0.81
C ASN A 285 -7.94 -23.21 0.38
N MET A 286 -7.47 -22.06 0.88
CA MET A 286 -6.59 -22.04 2.06
C MET A 286 -7.30 -22.62 3.29
N VAL A 287 -8.56 -22.28 3.52
CA VAL A 287 -9.34 -22.79 4.67
C VAL A 287 -9.65 -24.28 4.53
N ARG A 288 -9.86 -24.80 3.32
CA ARG A 288 -9.97 -26.27 3.07
C ARG A 288 -8.69 -27.02 3.41
N ASP A 289 -7.53 -26.40 3.20
CA ASP A 289 -6.23 -27.02 3.44
C ASP A 289 -5.74 -26.82 4.88
N LEU A 290 -6.56 -26.29 5.81
CA LEU A 290 -6.16 -26.03 7.20
C LEU A 290 -5.61 -27.25 7.92
N ASP A 291 -6.16 -28.43 7.69
CA ASP A 291 -5.66 -29.65 8.34
C ASP A 291 -4.25 -30.01 7.88
N LYS A 292 -3.94 -29.76 6.60
CA LYS A 292 -2.57 -29.92 6.06
C LYS A 292 -1.63 -28.91 6.70
N ILE A 293 -2.06 -27.64 6.82
CA ILE A 293 -1.28 -26.57 7.43
C ILE A 293 -1.04 -26.86 8.91
N LYS A 294 -2.07 -27.30 9.65
CA LYS A 294 -1.95 -27.75 11.06
C LYS A 294 -0.96 -28.91 11.23
N ALA A 295 -1.03 -29.90 10.34
CA ALA A 295 -0.10 -31.02 10.37
C ALA A 295 1.35 -30.59 10.09
N GLN A 296 1.55 -29.63 9.19
CA GLN A 296 2.87 -29.11 8.85
C GLN A 296 3.45 -28.21 9.95
N TYR A 297 2.60 -27.44 10.65
CA TYR A 297 2.98 -26.46 11.67
C TYR A 297 2.25 -26.71 13.00
N PRO A 298 2.50 -27.83 13.71
CA PRO A 298 1.72 -28.24 14.88
C PRO A 298 1.86 -27.28 16.09
N GLY A 299 2.88 -26.42 16.11
CA GLY A 299 3.08 -25.40 17.15
C GLY A 299 2.31 -24.08 16.92
N VAL A 300 1.61 -23.96 15.78
CA VAL A 300 0.87 -22.74 15.41
C VAL A 300 -0.62 -22.97 15.59
N GLU A 301 -1.26 -22.11 16.38
CA GLU A 301 -2.73 -22.05 16.49
C GLU A 301 -3.29 -21.34 15.27
N ILE A 302 -4.14 -22.00 14.49
CA ILE A 302 -4.69 -21.45 13.26
C ILE A 302 -6.14 -21.09 13.48
N CYS A 303 -6.47 -19.83 13.24
CA CYS A 303 -7.76 -19.24 13.45
C CYS A 303 -8.31 -18.63 12.13
N PRO A 304 -9.12 -19.36 11.38
CA PRO A 304 -9.85 -18.80 10.26
C PRO A 304 -11.00 -17.93 10.77
N ILE A 305 -11.10 -16.71 10.26
CA ILE A 305 -12.09 -15.70 10.67
C ILE A 305 -12.84 -15.27 9.41
N MET A 306 -14.16 -15.29 9.48
CA MET A 306 -15.05 -14.76 8.45
C MET A 306 -15.59 -13.41 8.95
N PRO A 307 -15.05 -12.27 8.47
CA PRO A 307 -15.51 -10.95 8.89
C PRO A 307 -16.97 -10.71 8.50
N TYR A 308 -17.67 -9.91 9.29
CA TYR A 308 -19.06 -9.50 9.07
C TYR A 308 -20.08 -10.64 9.02
N ALA A 309 -19.73 -11.85 9.46
CA ALA A 309 -20.61 -13.01 9.45
C ALA A 309 -21.13 -13.33 10.85
N GLU A 310 -22.43 -13.46 11.01
CA GLU A 310 -23.02 -14.05 12.22
C GLU A 310 -22.87 -15.59 12.19
N PRO A 311 -22.90 -16.28 13.35
CA PRO A 311 -22.68 -17.72 13.43
C PRO A 311 -23.59 -18.55 12.51
N GLU A 312 -24.84 -18.16 12.31
CA GLU A 312 -25.80 -18.83 11.43
C GLU A 312 -25.41 -18.71 9.95
N GLU A 313 -24.97 -17.54 9.52
CA GLU A 313 -24.50 -17.29 8.15
C GLU A 313 -23.22 -18.07 7.88
N GLN A 314 -22.32 -18.07 8.85
CA GLN A 314 -21.09 -18.87 8.81
C GLN A 314 -21.41 -20.35 8.63
N GLN A 315 -22.30 -20.90 9.44
CA GLN A 315 -22.67 -22.30 9.39
C GLN A 315 -23.24 -22.70 8.01
N ALA A 316 -24.11 -21.86 7.45
CA ALA A 316 -24.68 -22.12 6.12
C ALA A 316 -23.60 -22.12 5.03
N ALA A 317 -22.66 -21.15 5.05
CA ALA A 317 -21.55 -21.08 4.10
C ALA A 317 -20.60 -22.27 4.21
N LEU A 318 -20.26 -22.70 5.43
CA LEU A 318 -19.36 -23.81 5.67
C LEU A 318 -19.93 -25.17 5.24
N GLN A 319 -21.23 -25.39 5.46
CA GLN A 319 -21.92 -26.60 5.00
C GLN A 319 -21.88 -26.72 3.48
N GLY A 320 -22.13 -25.62 2.76
CA GLY A 320 -22.07 -25.58 1.30
C GLY A 320 -20.66 -25.85 0.73
N LEU A 321 -19.62 -25.52 1.49
CA LEU A 321 -18.22 -25.64 1.06
C LEU A 321 -17.53 -26.92 1.59
N GLY A 322 -18.16 -27.69 2.50
CA GLY A 322 -17.55 -28.85 3.14
C GLY A 322 -16.37 -28.49 4.05
N ILE A 323 -16.36 -27.32 4.67
CA ILE A 323 -15.30 -26.83 5.56
C ILE A 323 -15.67 -27.13 7.00
N ALA A 324 -14.76 -27.74 7.76
CA ALA A 324 -15.05 -28.28 9.09
C ALA A 324 -15.20 -27.23 10.19
N ALA A 325 -14.42 -26.14 10.15
CA ALA A 325 -14.44 -25.12 11.21
C ALA A 325 -13.94 -23.77 10.71
N SER A 326 -14.62 -22.71 11.15
CA SER A 326 -14.17 -21.33 11.05
C SER A 326 -14.68 -20.56 12.27
N TYR A 327 -14.17 -19.35 12.50
CA TYR A 327 -14.71 -18.43 13.48
C TYR A 327 -15.42 -17.28 12.75
N ALA A 328 -16.56 -16.88 13.26
CA ALA A 328 -17.25 -15.69 12.79
C ALA A 328 -16.74 -14.44 13.51
N ASP A 329 -16.76 -13.33 12.83
CA ASP A 329 -16.70 -12.02 13.48
C ASP A 329 -18.10 -11.57 13.91
N ASP A 330 -18.18 -10.53 14.73
CA ASP A 330 -19.47 -9.91 15.02
C ASP A 330 -19.98 -9.08 13.83
N ALA A 331 -21.29 -8.83 13.78
CA ALA A 331 -21.94 -8.05 12.71
C ALA A 331 -21.43 -6.59 12.60
N LYS A 332 -20.66 -6.13 13.58
CA LYS A 332 -20.07 -4.77 13.59
C LYS A 332 -18.72 -4.68 12.88
N GLY A 333 -18.19 -5.80 12.39
CA GLY A 333 -16.91 -5.81 11.71
C GLY A 333 -15.74 -5.50 12.64
N THR A 334 -15.70 -6.12 13.82
CA THR A 334 -14.61 -5.93 14.80
C THR A 334 -13.25 -6.27 14.21
N ALA A 335 -13.18 -7.27 13.31
CA ALA A 335 -11.96 -7.65 12.63
C ALA A 335 -11.42 -6.53 11.74
N ASP A 336 -12.30 -5.91 10.95
CA ASP A 336 -11.93 -4.77 10.09
C ASP A 336 -11.47 -3.58 10.93
N THR A 337 -12.21 -3.22 11.96
CA THR A 337 -11.86 -2.10 12.85
C THR A 337 -10.54 -2.34 13.57
N THR A 338 -10.27 -3.56 14.03
CA THR A 338 -9.09 -3.89 14.85
C THR A 338 -7.85 -4.13 13.98
N TYR A 339 -7.97 -4.90 12.89
CA TYR A 339 -6.86 -5.31 12.06
C TYR A 339 -6.81 -4.62 10.69
N ARG A 340 -7.77 -3.72 10.41
CA ARG A 340 -7.84 -2.96 9.14
C ARG A 340 -7.75 -3.88 7.92
N VAL A 341 -8.60 -4.90 7.89
CA VAL A 341 -8.61 -5.92 6.83
C VAL A 341 -9.27 -5.36 5.57
N ALA A 342 -8.49 -4.68 4.73
CA ALA A 342 -9.00 -4.03 3.52
C ALA A 342 -9.24 -5.00 2.35
N GLN A 343 -8.62 -6.18 2.38
CA GLN A 343 -8.70 -7.18 1.30
C GLN A 343 -8.76 -8.59 1.87
N LEU A 344 -9.50 -9.47 1.21
CA LEU A 344 -9.58 -10.89 1.56
C LEU A 344 -8.99 -11.73 0.41
N PRO A 345 -8.29 -12.82 0.70
CA PRO A 345 -7.87 -13.25 2.03
C PRO A 345 -6.66 -12.45 2.57
N THR A 346 -6.66 -12.22 3.88
CA THR A 346 -5.51 -11.64 4.60
C THR A 346 -5.08 -12.59 5.72
N ALA A 347 -3.77 -12.80 5.85
CA ALA A 347 -3.17 -13.62 6.90
C ALA A 347 -2.31 -12.75 7.83
N ILE A 348 -2.43 -12.97 9.15
CA ILE A 348 -1.59 -12.32 10.16
C ILE A 348 -0.96 -13.40 11.04
N LEU A 349 0.37 -13.50 10.99
CA LEU A 349 1.14 -14.42 11.80
C LEU A 349 1.69 -13.69 13.03
N ILE A 350 1.40 -14.22 14.20
CA ILE A 350 1.72 -13.63 15.49
C ILE A 350 2.56 -14.64 16.27
N GLY A 351 3.69 -14.18 16.79
CA GLY A 351 4.60 -15.01 17.59
C GLY A 351 4.10 -15.27 19.00
N LYS A 352 4.77 -16.17 19.73
CA LYS A 352 4.46 -16.55 21.13
C LYS A 352 4.49 -15.37 22.12
N ASN A 353 5.25 -14.35 21.81
CA ASN A 353 5.34 -13.09 22.56
C ASN A 353 4.26 -12.08 22.16
N SER A 354 3.24 -12.51 21.40
CA SER A 354 2.17 -11.68 20.85
C SER A 354 2.62 -10.60 19.86
N THR A 355 3.85 -10.66 19.32
CA THR A 355 4.28 -9.73 18.27
C THR A 355 3.87 -10.21 16.88
N ILE A 356 3.47 -9.28 16.02
CA ILE A 356 3.18 -9.56 14.61
C ILE A 356 4.48 -9.88 13.88
N ILE A 357 4.53 -11.00 13.21
CA ILE A 357 5.69 -11.47 12.41
C ILE A 357 5.42 -11.27 10.92
N TYR A 358 4.16 -11.43 10.51
CA TYR A 358 3.73 -11.27 9.14
C TYR A 358 2.30 -10.68 9.11
N GLY A 359 2.02 -9.85 8.12
CA GLY A 359 0.68 -9.35 7.81
C GLY A 359 0.55 -9.05 6.32
N GLY A 360 -0.44 -9.66 5.66
CA GLY A 360 -0.69 -9.49 4.23
C GLY A 360 -1.38 -10.66 3.56
N ALA A 361 -1.34 -10.70 2.22
CA ALA A 361 -1.89 -11.82 1.46
C ALA A 361 -1.17 -13.13 1.79
N PRO A 362 -1.87 -14.29 1.81
CA PRO A 362 -1.26 -15.58 2.07
C PRO A 362 -0.38 -16.03 0.89
N ASP A 363 0.85 -15.56 0.85
CA ASP A 363 1.85 -15.77 -0.20
C ASP A 363 3.08 -16.55 0.31
N MET A 364 4.11 -16.67 -0.54
CA MET A 364 5.39 -17.30 -0.18
C MET A 364 6.09 -16.66 1.03
N LYS A 365 5.84 -15.37 1.32
CA LYS A 365 6.43 -14.70 2.49
C LYS A 365 5.79 -15.21 3.78
N LEU A 366 4.49 -15.50 3.78
CA LEU A 366 3.83 -16.14 4.90
C LEU A 366 4.41 -17.53 5.13
N GLN A 367 4.60 -18.32 4.06
CA GLN A 367 5.19 -19.67 4.19
C GLN A 367 6.60 -19.59 4.80
N ASN A 368 7.46 -18.71 4.31
CA ASN A 368 8.80 -18.51 4.86
C ASN A 368 8.76 -18.08 6.35
N ALA A 369 7.81 -17.24 6.73
CA ALA A 369 7.63 -16.82 8.11
C ALA A 369 7.19 -17.98 9.02
N LEU A 370 6.27 -18.84 8.57
CA LEU A 370 5.85 -20.07 9.28
C LEU A 370 7.01 -21.06 9.44
N GLU A 371 7.80 -21.27 8.39
CA GLU A 371 8.98 -22.14 8.44
C GLU A 371 10.02 -21.62 9.44
N SER A 372 10.24 -20.30 9.49
CA SER A 372 11.20 -19.69 10.43
C SER A 372 10.79 -19.86 11.88
N ILE A 373 9.50 -19.72 12.22
CA ILE A 373 8.98 -19.99 13.58
C ILE A 373 9.21 -21.46 13.96
N THR A 374 8.85 -22.37 13.06
CA THR A 374 8.98 -23.81 13.32
C THR A 374 10.44 -24.24 13.47
N ALA A 375 11.34 -23.67 12.68
CA ALA A 375 12.77 -23.90 12.81
C ALA A 375 13.32 -23.39 14.16
N ALA A 376 12.90 -22.20 14.59
CA ALA A 376 13.26 -21.64 15.89
C ALA A 376 12.74 -22.49 17.06
N GLU A 377 11.51 -23.01 16.96
CA GLU A 377 10.94 -23.92 17.96
C GLU A 377 11.69 -25.25 18.05
N ARG A 378 12.04 -25.84 16.90
CA ARG A 378 12.87 -27.06 16.85
C ARG A 378 14.26 -26.83 17.45
N ALA A 379 14.88 -25.69 17.17
CA ALA A 379 16.17 -25.32 17.73
C ALA A 379 16.09 -25.13 19.26
N ALA A 380 15.06 -24.44 19.75
CA ALA A 380 14.83 -24.28 21.19
C ALA A 380 14.56 -25.61 21.91
N ALA A 381 13.76 -26.50 21.31
CA ALA A 381 13.48 -27.84 21.84
C ALA A 381 14.77 -28.71 21.88
N LYS A 382 15.64 -28.55 20.87
CA LYS A 382 16.93 -29.27 20.85
C LYS A 382 17.89 -28.70 21.93
N ALA A 383 17.91 -27.41 22.15
CA ALA A 383 18.73 -26.76 23.19
C ALA A 383 18.22 -27.09 24.61
N ALA A 384 16.90 -27.27 24.79
CA ALA A 384 16.29 -27.59 26.07
C ALA A 384 16.44 -29.08 26.45
N ARG A 385 16.91 -29.99 25.58
CA ARG A 385 17.23 -31.36 25.94
C ARG A 385 18.43 -31.36 26.89
N PRO A 386 18.31 -31.88 28.13
CA PRO A 386 19.44 -31.95 29.03
C PRO A 386 20.55 -32.77 28.37
N THR A 387 21.71 -32.15 28.22
CA THR A 387 22.93 -32.89 27.88
C THR A 387 23.18 -33.86 29.05
N VAL A 388 22.94 -35.17 28.83
CA VAL A 388 23.35 -36.18 29.78
C VAL A 388 24.88 -36.12 29.79
N THR A 389 25.40 -35.35 30.72
CA THR A 389 26.84 -35.36 31.00
C THR A 389 27.11 -36.66 31.71
N ILE A 390 27.68 -37.63 31.00
CA ILE A 390 28.33 -38.76 31.63
C ILE A 390 29.45 -38.18 32.46
N GLN A 391 29.26 -38.15 33.80
CA GLN A 391 30.29 -37.75 34.73
C GLN A 391 31.41 -38.81 34.65
N GLU A 392 32.44 -38.54 33.93
CA GLU A 392 33.77 -39.15 34.21
C GLU A 392 34.29 -38.55 35.52
N ALA A 393 34.74 -39.45 36.38
CA ALA A 393 35.19 -39.17 37.74
C ALA A 393 36.38 -38.18 37.81
N PRO A 394 36.54 -37.45 38.92
CA PRO A 394 37.36 -36.24 38.96
C PRO A 394 38.85 -36.52 39.06
N ALA A 395 39.63 -35.97 38.17
CA ALA A 395 41.07 -35.73 38.38
C ALA A 395 41.23 -34.39 39.11
N ARG A 396 41.82 -34.41 40.29
CA ARG A 396 42.14 -33.24 41.10
C ARG A 396 43.15 -32.33 40.37
N SER A 397 42.90 -31.07 40.29
CA SER A 397 43.96 -30.02 40.33
C SER A 397 43.41 -28.68 40.76
N THR A 398 44.07 -28.12 41.72
CA THR A 398 43.91 -26.82 42.36
C THR A 398 44.38 -25.73 41.46
N LEU A 399 43.57 -24.68 41.25
CA LEU A 399 44.09 -23.32 40.98
C LEU A 399 43.01 -22.27 41.35
N ALA A 400 43.46 -21.16 41.94
CA ALA A 400 42.71 -20.12 42.62
C ALA A 400 41.86 -19.22 41.67
N PRO A 401 40.86 -18.51 42.18
CA PRO A 401 39.93 -17.68 41.37
C PRO A 401 40.51 -16.29 41.06
N GLN A 402 40.46 -15.88 39.80
CA GLN A 402 40.63 -14.48 39.39
C GLN A 402 39.29 -13.75 39.35
N GLN A 403 39.25 -12.53 39.89
CA GLN A 403 38.13 -11.63 39.91
C GLN A 403 37.79 -11.07 38.50
N PRO A 404 36.51 -10.82 38.17
CA PRO A 404 36.16 -10.13 36.94
C PRO A 404 36.29 -8.59 37.08
N PRO A 405 36.55 -7.86 35.98
CA PRO A 405 36.62 -6.41 35.98
C PRO A 405 35.24 -5.76 35.95
N ALA A 406 35.16 -4.56 36.56
CA ALA A 406 33.98 -3.74 36.75
C ALA A 406 33.35 -3.25 35.45
N ALA A 407 32.03 -3.18 35.46
CA ALA A 407 31.21 -2.59 34.38
C ALA A 407 31.44 -1.07 34.28
N GLY A 408 31.78 -0.63 33.08
CA GLY A 408 31.86 0.78 32.76
C GLY A 408 30.51 1.32 32.28
N ASP A 409 30.17 2.48 32.80
CA ASP A 409 28.98 3.28 32.49
C ASP A 409 28.88 3.60 31.01
N VAL A 410 27.67 3.40 30.45
CA VAL A 410 27.24 3.93 29.15
C VAL A 410 26.33 5.13 29.39
N PRO A 411 26.70 6.34 28.96
CA PRO A 411 25.84 7.51 29.15
C PRO A 411 24.82 7.69 28.03
N GLY A 412 23.59 7.93 28.40
CA GLY A 412 22.69 8.84 27.70
C GLY A 412 21.67 8.27 26.74
N LEU A 413 20.57 7.73 27.27
CA LEU A 413 19.27 7.79 26.60
C LEU A 413 18.38 8.79 27.36
N ARG A 414 18.24 9.97 26.76
CA ARG A 414 17.25 10.96 27.23
C ARG A 414 15.86 10.46 26.92
N GLU A 415 15.03 10.44 27.95
CA GLU A 415 13.60 10.18 27.88
C GLU A 415 12.90 11.13 26.91
N MET A 416 12.11 10.56 26.00
CA MET A 416 11.17 11.31 25.17
C MET A 416 9.80 11.33 25.85
N PRO A 417 9.08 12.47 25.85
CA PRO A 417 7.78 12.58 26.52
C PRO A 417 6.73 11.76 25.78
N GLU A 418 5.86 11.14 26.59
CA GLU A 418 4.64 10.45 26.17
C GLU A 418 3.66 11.44 25.53
N PHE A 419 3.11 11.05 24.38
CA PHE A 419 1.92 11.65 23.77
C PHE A 419 0.89 10.56 23.51
#